data_89bb0fb3f56e4247fbdeaf196a18be71
#
_entry.id   89bb0fb3f56e4247fbdeaf196a18be71
#
_cell.length_a   1.000
_cell.length_b   1.000
_cell.length_c   1.000
_cell.angle_alpha   90.00
_cell.angle_beta   90.00
_cell.angle_gamma   90.00
#
_symmetry.space_group_name_H-M   'P 1'
#
loop_
_entity.id
_entity.type
_entity.pdbx_description
1 polymer ?
#
loop_
_entity_poly.entity_id
_entity_poly.type
_entity_poly.pdbx_seq_one_letter_code
_entity_poly.pdbx_strand_id
1 'polypeptide(L)'
;MAGDGPRGEAYDRRFEELAARGVAMHGEADLIDSYGPASVLDAGCGTGRVAIELGRRGRAVTGVDLDPAMLEAARRKAPGISWVEGDLADPALVLDRQFEIVAMAGNVIIFVAAGTEAAVVSNMARWLLPGGRLIAGYSLLPGRLSLAHHDEIAERAGLSLESRWSTWDRQPFTPESGYAVSVHRLS
;
A
#
# COMPACT_ATOMS: atom_id res chain seq x y z
N MET A 1 10.16 -5.99 16.23
CA MET A 1 11.51 -6.04 15.64
C MET A 1 11.38 -5.62 14.19
N ALA A 2 11.97 -4.48 13.82
CA ALA A 2 11.98 -4.01 12.44
C ALA A 2 12.75 -5.04 11.58
N GLY A 3 12.12 -5.54 10.52
CA GLY A 3 12.73 -6.50 9.61
C GLY A 3 13.98 -5.92 8.93
N ASP A 4 14.98 -6.77 8.73
CA ASP A 4 16.30 -6.48 8.13
C ASP A 4 16.21 -6.20 6.61
N GLY A 5 15.35 -5.27 6.21
CA GLY A 5 15.28 -4.77 4.83
C GLY A 5 16.26 -3.60 4.61
N PRO A 6 16.71 -3.37 3.37
CA PRO A 6 17.61 -2.26 3.07
C PRO A 6 16.91 -0.93 3.39
N ARG A 7 17.42 -0.21 4.39
CA ARG A 7 16.86 1.05 4.87
C ARG A 7 17.12 2.19 3.88
N GLY A 8 16.08 2.95 3.56
CA GLY A 8 16.14 4.23 2.88
C GLY A 8 16.93 4.22 1.55
N GLU A 9 18.15 4.73 1.55
CA GLU A 9 18.99 4.89 0.34
C GLU A 9 19.37 3.57 -0.36
N ALA A 10 19.49 2.47 0.39
CA ALA A 10 19.78 1.17 -0.19
C ALA A 10 18.52 0.59 -0.89
N TYR A 11 17.34 0.89 -0.34
CA TYR A 11 16.07 0.57 -0.98
C TYR A 11 15.90 1.35 -2.29
N ASP A 12 16.14 2.66 -2.27
CA ASP A 12 16.05 3.51 -3.45
C ASP A 12 17.02 3.07 -4.54
N ARG A 13 18.29 2.79 -4.22
CA ARG A 13 19.29 2.28 -5.17
C ARG A 13 18.84 1.00 -5.88
N ARG A 14 18.22 0.07 -5.17
CA ARG A 14 17.70 -1.17 -5.78
C ARG A 14 16.65 -0.86 -6.85
N PHE A 15 15.78 0.10 -6.61
CA PHE A 15 14.78 0.53 -7.58
C PHE A 15 15.38 1.31 -8.76
N GLU A 16 16.38 2.15 -8.52
CA GLU A 16 17.14 2.83 -9.57
C GLU A 16 17.84 1.82 -10.50
N GLU A 17 18.44 0.76 -9.94
CA GLU A 17 19.04 -0.32 -10.73
C GLU A 17 18.00 -1.09 -11.58
N LEU A 18 16.80 -1.33 -11.04
CA LEU A 18 15.71 -1.97 -11.78
C LEU A 18 15.19 -1.05 -12.90
N ALA A 19 15.04 0.24 -12.63
CA ALA A 19 14.68 1.23 -13.63
C ALA A 19 15.70 1.31 -14.77
N ALA A 20 17.00 1.29 -14.43
CA ALA A 20 18.09 1.28 -15.42
C ALA A 20 18.07 0.03 -16.32
N ARG A 21 17.45 -1.06 -15.85
CA ARG A 21 17.23 -2.31 -16.63
C ARG A 21 15.94 -2.30 -17.44
N GLY A 22 15.20 -1.18 -17.48
CA GLY A 22 13.96 -1.03 -18.25
C GLY A 22 12.74 -1.70 -17.58
N VAL A 23 12.81 -2.03 -16.28
CA VAL A 23 11.65 -2.53 -15.53
C VAL A 23 10.67 -1.37 -15.30
N ALA A 24 9.40 -1.55 -15.62
CA ALA A 24 8.36 -0.57 -15.36
C ALA A 24 8.23 -0.31 -13.85
N MET A 25 8.60 0.90 -13.40
CA MET A 25 8.74 1.25 -11.98
C MET A 25 7.45 1.81 -11.36
N HIS A 26 6.42 2.02 -12.15
CA HIS A 26 5.22 2.75 -11.74
C HIS A 26 3.94 1.92 -11.84
N GLY A 27 4.03 0.59 -11.97
CA GLY A 27 2.88 -0.29 -12.11
C GLY A 27 1.84 -0.10 -11.00
N GLU A 28 2.28 0.11 -9.74
CA GLU A 28 1.40 0.39 -8.62
C GLU A 28 0.67 1.73 -8.82
N ALA A 29 1.41 2.79 -9.16
CA ALA A 29 0.83 4.10 -9.42
C ALA A 29 -0.08 4.08 -10.66
N ASP A 30 0.26 3.32 -11.70
CA ASP A 30 -0.56 3.16 -12.91
C ASP A 30 -1.90 2.51 -12.59
N LEU A 31 -1.91 1.43 -11.80
CA LEU A 31 -3.12 0.77 -11.37
C LEU A 31 -3.99 1.69 -10.52
N ILE A 32 -3.42 2.33 -9.49
CA ILE A 32 -4.13 3.24 -8.59
C ILE A 32 -4.72 4.40 -9.39
N ASP A 33 -3.92 5.03 -10.26
CA ASP A 33 -4.32 6.19 -11.06
C ASP A 33 -5.42 5.86 -12.08
N SER A 34 -5.48 4.61 -12.55
CA SER A 34 -6.51 4.16 -13.50
C SER A 34 -7.94 4.19 -12.93
N TYR A 35 -8.11 4.26 -11.62
CA TYR A 35 -9.40 4.49 -10.96
C TYR A 35 -9.79 5.98 -10.90
N GLY A 36 -8.90 6.90 -11.27
CA GLY A 36 -9.13 8.34 -11.29
C GLY A 36 -9.35 8.98 -9.92
N PRO A 37 -8.66 8.56 -8.83
CA PRO A 37 -8.93 9.09 -7.50
C PRO A 37 -8.48 10.54 -7.38
N ALA A 38 -9.22 11.37 -6.64
CA ALA A 38 -8.76 12.68 -6.23
C ALA A 38 -7.82 12.60 -5.02
N SER A 39 -7.99 11.59 -4.15
CA SER A 39 -7.20 11.42 -2.92
C SER A 39 -6.77 9.98 -2.70
N VAL A 40 -5.51 9.81 -2.25
CA VAL A 40 -4.88 8.50 -2.01
C VAL A 40 -4.12 8.51 -0.69
N LEU A 41 -4.30 7.46 0.10
CA LEU A 41 -3.43 7.11 1.21
C LEU A 41 -2.45 6.02 0.74
N ASP A 42 -1.15 6.30 0.79
CA ASP A 42 -0.09 5.30 0.61
C ASP A 42 0.31 4.77 1.99
N ALA A 43 -0.26 3.64 2.38
CA ALA A 43 -0.09 3.03 3.69
C ALA A 43 1.10 2.05 3.67
N GLY A 44 2.13 2.34 4.48
CA GLY A 44 3.44 1.70 4.40
C GLY A 44 4.26 2.28 3.25
N CYS A 45 4.29 3.60 3.13
CA CYS A 45 4.82 4.30 1.96
C CYS A 45 6.35 4.21 1.79
N GLY A 46 7.08 3.79 2.82
CA GLY A 46 8.54 3.76 2.80
C GLY A 46 9.15 5.11 2.43
N THR A 47 10.05 5.12 1.45
CA THR A 47 10.68 6.34 0.93
C THR A 47 9.79 7.12 -0.05
N GLY A 48 8.51 6.76 -0.18
CA GLY A 48 7.49 7.50 -0.91
C GLY A 48 7.43 7.27 -2.42
N ARG A 49 7.97 6.18 -2.96
CA ARG A 49 8.03 5.94 -4.42
C ARG A 49 6.65 6.05 -5.10
N VAL A 50 5.64 5.38 -4.55
CA VAL A 50 4.27 5.40 -5.10
C VAL A 50 3.59 6.73 -4.83
N ALA A 51 3.66 7.23 -3.60
CA ALA A 51 3.08 8.52 -3.21
C ALA A 51 3.61 9.69 -4.05
N ILE A 52 4.92 9.75 -4.30
CA ILE A 52 5.55 10.81 -5.09
C ILE A 52 5.08 10.78 -6.53
N GLU A 53 5.01 9.59 -7.14
CA GLU A 53 4.54 9.46 -8.52
C GLU A 53 3.06 9.87 -8.66
N LEU A 54 2.20 9.44 -7.72
CA LEU A 54 0.80 9.87 -7.70
C LEU A 54 0.65 11.38 -7.49
N GLY A 55 1.48 11.97 -6.62
CA GLY A 55 1.53 13.42 -6.44
C GLY A 55 1.92 14.17 -7.71
N ARG A 56 2.89 13.66 -8.50
CA ARG A 56 3.27 14.22 -9.81
C ARG A 56 2.14 14.15 -10.82
N ARG A 57 1.24 13.17 -10.70
CA ARG A 57 0.03 13.04 -11.52
C ARG A 57 -1.14 13.91 -11.03
N GLY A 58 -0.90 14.76 -10.03
CA GLY A 58 -1.90 15.71 -9.50
C GLY A 58 -2.87 15.12 -8.49
N ARG A 59 -2.57 13.95 -7.89
CA ARG A 59 -3.39 13.37 -6.83
C ARG A 59 -3.04 13.98 -5.47
N ALA A 60 -4.03 14.18 -4.62
CA ALA A 60 -3.80 14.56 -3.22
C ALA A 60 -3.37 13.32 -2.43
N VAL A 61 -2.10 13.25 -2.02
CA VAL A 61 -1.54 12.05 -1.41
C VAL A 61 -1.11 12.33 0.03
N THR A 62 -1.37 11.35 0.90
CA THR A 62 -0.76 11.24 2.24
C THR A 62 0.01 9.92 2.29
N GLY A 63 1.25 9.93 2.78
CA GLY A 63 2.03 8.73 3.05
C GLY A 63 2.11 8.47 4.54
N VAL A 64 1.93 7.20 4.94
CA VAL A 64 2.10 6.74 6.34
C VAL A 64 3.14 5.65 6.37
N ASP A 65 4.09 5.73 7.28
CA ASP A 65 5.05 4.65 7.56
C ASP A 65 5.45 4.64 9.03
N LEU A 66 5.86 3.48 9.53
CA LEU A 66 6.34 3.30 10.89
C LEU A 66 7.80 3.73 11.05
N ASP A 67 8.61 3.71 9.98
CA ASP A 67 10.05 3.99 10.01
C ASP A 67 10.32 5.48 9.76
N PRO A 68 10.75 6.25 10.79
CA PRO A 68 11.05 7.68 10.64
C PRO A 68 12.18 7.95 9.64
N ALA A 69 13.13 7.02 9.45
CA ALA A 69 14.21 7.19 8.49
C ALA A 69 13.71 7.10 7.04
N MET A 70 12.71 6.23 6.77
CA MET A 70 12.03 6.16 5.49
C MET A 70 11.28 7.46 5.20
N LEU A 71 10.54 7.97 6.19
CA LEU A 71 9.78 9.22 6.06
C LEU A 71 10.69 10.44 5.90
N GLU A 72 11.85 10.45 6.54
CA GLU A 72 12.83 11.52 6.33
C GLU A 72 13.32 11.55 4.87
N ALA A 73 13.63 10.39 4.30
CA ALA A 73 13.97 10.28 2.88
C ALA A 73 12.82 10.74 1.97
N ALA A 74 11.58 10.36 2.29
CA ALA A 74 10.39 10.78 1.54
C ALA A 74 10.18 12.31 1.60
N ARG A 75 10.31 12.92 2.79
CA ARG A 75 10.20 14.38 2.98
C ARG A 75 11.25 15.16 2.19
N ARG A 76 12.49 14.66 2.13
CA ARG A 76 13.56 15.29 1.32
C ARG A 76 13.22 15.27 -0.17
N LYS A 77 12.63 14.16 -0.66
CA LYS A 77 12.28 14.01 -2.08
C LYS A 77 11.02 14.79 -2.49
N ALA A 78 10.05 14.88 -1.60
CA ALA A 78 8.77 15.54 -1.88
C ALA A 78 8.21 16.25 -0.62
N PRO A 79 8.73 17.44 -0.28
CA PRO A 79 8.30 18.18 0.92
C PRO A 79 6.84 18.67 0.86
N GLY A 80 6.23 18.68 -0.32
CA GLY A 80 4.82 19.09 -0.51
C GLY A 80 3.78 18.00 -0.25
N ILE A 81 4.20 16.75 -0.02
CA ILE A 81 3.30 15.65 0.33
C ILE A 81 3.20 15.55 1.86
N SER A 82 2.02 15.22 2.38
CA SER A 82 1.81 14.93 3.79
C SER A 82 2.42 13.58 4.16
N TRP A 83 3.39 13.57 5.08
CA TRP A 83 4.06 12.36 5.57
C TRP A 83 3.82 12.20 7.06
N VAL A 84 3.18 11.11 7.45
CA VAL A 84 2.76 10.81 8.82
C VAL A 84 3.52 9.59 9.33
N GLU A 85 4.14 9.72 10.50
CA GLU A 85 4.72 8.59 11.23
C GLU A 85 3.62 7.90 12.04
N GLY A 86 3.49 6.58 11.88
CA GLY A 86 2.49 5.83 12.62
C GLY A 86 2.47 4.35 12.31
N ASP A 87 2.01 3.57 13.29
CA ASP A 87 1.73 2.16 13.13
C ASP A 87 0.34 2.00 12.50
N LEU A 88 0.26 1.32 11.37
CA LEU A 88 -0.99 1.05 10.66
C LEU A 88 -1.98 0.21 11.50
N ALA A 89 -1.49 -0.54 12.49
CA ALA A 89 -2.31 -1.31 13.41
C ALA A 89 -2.83 -0.49 14.61
N ASP A 90 -2.27 0.70 14.88
CA ASP A 90 -2.66 1.50 16.02
C ASP A 90 -4.05 2.12 15.80
N PRO A 91 -5.05 1.79 16.63
CA PRO A 91 -6.38 2.41 16.53
C PRO A 91 -6.38 3.90 16.91
N ALA A 92 -5.35 4.37 17.61
CA ALA A 92 -5.19 5.78 17.98
C ALA A 92 -4.55 6.63 16.86
N LEU A 93 -4.00 6.02 15.82
CA LEU A 93 -3.50 6.76 14.67
C LEU A 93 -4.66 7.48 13.97
N VAL A 94 -4.60 8.80 13.95
CA VAL A 94 -5.62 9.67 13.35
C VAL A 94 -5.02 10.37 12.13
N LEU A 95 -5.73 10.27 11.01
CA LEU A 95 -5.47 11.07 9.81
C LEU A 95 -6.54 12.18 9.72
N ASP A 96 -6.18 13.31 9.15
CA ASP A 96 -7.01 14.51 9.07
C ASP A 96 -8.16 14.40 8.04
N ARG A 97 -8.17 13.33 7.24
CA ARG A 97 -9.14 13.10 6.17
C ARG A 97 -9.34 11.63 5.85
N GLN A 98 -10.40 11.34 5.09
CA GLN A 98 -10.61 10.07 4.42
C GLN A 98 -10.18 10.16 2.94
N PHE A 99 -10.01 9.01 2.30
CA PHE A 99 -9.44 8.87 0.96
C PHE A 99 -10.33 8.05 0.04
N GLU A 100 -10.28 8.30 -1.25
CA GLU A 100 -10.96 7.48 -2.26
C GLU A 100 -10.25 6.14 -2.47
N ILE A 101 -8.92 6.14 -2.31
CA ILE A 101 -8.12 4.91 -2.34
C ILE A 101 -7.17 4.89 -1.14
N VAL A 102 -7.09 3.72 -0.51
CA VAL A 102 -6.00 3.34 0.39
C VAL A 102 -5.19 2.25 -0.30
N ALA A 103 -3.89 2.49 -0.50
CA ALA A 103 -2.98 1.56 -1.16
C ALA A 103 -1.97 0.99 -0.16
N MET A 104 -1.79 -0.33 -0.18
CA MET A 104 -0.76 -1.06 0.54
C MET A 104 0.15 -1.75 -0.49
N ALA A 105 1.07 -0.98 -1.07
CA ALA A 105 1.99 -1.45 -2.09
C ALA A 105 3.26 -2.08 -1.47
N GLY A 106 3.85 -3.05 -2.16
CA GLY A 106 5.17 -3.56 -1.77
C GLY A 106 5.17 -4.50 -0.55
N ASN A 107 4.20 -5.38 -0.45
CA ASN A 107 4.15 -6.41 0.62
C ASN A 107 3.83 -5.87 2.03
N VAL A 108 3.35 -4.66 2.19
CA VAL A 108 3.12 -4.04 3.50
C VAL A 108 2.38 -4.98 4.46
N ILE A 109 1.24 -5.55 4.02
CA ILE A 109 0.38 -6.36 4.89
C ILE A 109 1.04 -7.63 5.43
N ILE A 110 2.06 -8.17 4.77
CA ILE A 110 2.79 -9.34 5.27
C ILE A 110 4.01 -8.99 6.13
N PHE A 111 4.32 -7.70 6.26
CA PHE A 111 5.40 -7.18 7.12
C PHE A 111 4.89 -6.53 8.42
N VAL A 112 3.58 -6.34 8.58
CA VAL A 112 3.02 -5.90 9.86
C VAL A 112 3.27 -6.93 10.95
N ALA A 113 3.15 -6.54 12.21
CA ALA A 113 3.32 -7.48 13.32
C ALA A 113 2.30 -8.63 13.21
N ALA A 114 2.77 -9.85 13.37
CA ALA A 114 1.92 -11.04 13.23
C ALA A 114 0.71 -10.96 14.20
N GLY A 115 -0.49 -11.21 13.66
CA GLY A 115 -1.76 -11.13 14.39
C GLY A 115 -2.37 -9.72 14.43
N THR A 116 -1.74 -8.71 13.80
CA THR A 116 -2.31 -7.36 13.70
C THR A 116 -2.98 -7.08 12.35
N GLU A 117 -2.98 -8.02 11.43
CA GLU A 117 -3.49 -7.86 10.07
C GLU A 117 -4.96 -7.38 10.05
N ALA A 118 -5.80 -7.93 10.93
CA ALA A 118 -7.20 -7.52 11.06
C ALA A 118 -7.35 -6.08 11.55
N ALA A 119 -6.51 -5.65 12.50
CA ALA A 119 -6.49 -4.26 12.99
C ALA A 119 -6.06 -3.30 11.88
N VAL A 120 -5.01 -3.67 11.11
CA VAL A 120 -4.56 -2.89 9.95
C VAL A 120 -5.69 -2.74 8.94
N VAL A 121 -6.30 -3.83 8.49
CA VAL A 121 -7.39 -3.76 7.48
C VAL A 121 -8.59 -2.95 7.99
N SER A 122 -8.94 -3.08 9.27
CA SER A 122 -9.99 -2.26 9.90
C SER A 122 -9.66 -0.77 9.88
N ASN A 123 -8.40 -0.40 10.16
CA ASN A 123 -7.95 0.99 10.08
C ASN A 123 -7.96 1.49 8.62
N MET A 124 -7.53 0.66 7.65
CA MET A 124 -7.60 1.02 6.23
C MET A 124 -9.06 1.32 5.81
N ALA A 125 -10.01 0.47 6.21
CA ALA A 125 -11.44 0.68 5.92
C ALA A 125 -11.96 1.99 6.54
N ARG A 126 -11.55 2.32 7.78
CA ARG A 126 -11.93 3.56 8.46
C ARG A 126 -11.44 4.82 7.73
N TRP A 127 -10.31 4.75 7.03
CA TRP A 127 -9.77 5.87 6.27
C TRP A 127 -10.30 5.96 4.83
N LEU A 128 -11.17 5.03 4.41
CA LEU A 128 -11.83 5.12 3.12
C LEU A 128 -13.10 5.97 3.19
N LEU A 129 -13.33 6.73 2.12
CA LEU A 129 -14.63 7.29 1.83
C LEU A 129 -15.64 6.19 1.47
N PRO A 130 -16.96 6.37 1.67
CA PRO A 130 -17.95 5.43 1.17
C PRO A 130 -17.75 5.15 -0.32
N GLY A 131 -17.74 3.87 -0.71
CA GLY A 131 -17.46 3.45 -2.08
C GLY A 131 -15.96 3.47 -2.48
N GLY A 132 -15.07 3.88 -1.57
CA GLY A 132 -13.61 3.88 -1.77
C GLY A 132 -13.04 2.46 -1.85
N ARG A 133 -11.76 2.35 -2.20
CA ARG A 133 -11.09 1.07 -2.46
C ARG A 133 -9.82 0.89 -1.64
N LEU A 134 -9.70 -0.27 -1.02
CA LEU A 134 -8.44 -0.78 -0.49
C LEU A 134 -7.74 -1.60 -1.59
N ILE A 135 -6.53 -1.21 -1.97
CA ILE A 135 -5.71 -1.94 -2.94
C ILE A 135 -4.47 -2.48 -2.22
N ALA A 136 -4.36 -3.79 -2.09
CA ALA A 136 -3.25 -4.45 -1.41
C ALA A 136 -2.52 -5.43 -2.35
N GLY A 137 -1.19 -5.25 -2.48
CA GLY A 137 -0.34 -6.13 -3.27
C GLY A 137 0.71 -6.82 -2.40
N TYR A 138 0.73 -8.17 -2.41
CA TYR A 138 1.67 -8.95 -1.60
C TYR A 138 1.96 -10.34 -2.14
N SER A 139 3.14 -10.86 -1.76
CA SER A 139 3.61 -12.20 -2.08
C SER A 139 2.88 -13.26 -1.24
N LEU A 140 2.47 -14.34 -1.90
CA LEU A 140 1.77 -15.47 -1.28
C LEU A 140 2.81 -16.46 -0.71
N LEU A 141 3.29 -16.18 0.49
CA LEU A 141 4.34 -16.95 1.13
C LEU A 141 3.75 -17.95 2.15
N PRO A 142 4.28 -19.19 2.23
CA PRO A 142 3.88 -20.15 3.24
C PRO A 142 4.01 -19.58 4.66
N GLY A 143 2.98 -19.81 5.49
CA GLY A 143 2.96 -19.33 6.87
C GLY A 143 2.74 -17.81 7.05
N ARG A 144 2.45 -17.09 5.98
CA ARG A 144 2.03 -15.68 6.00
C ARG A 144 0.54 -15.56 5.71
N LEU A 145 0.03 -14.32 5.64
CA LEU A 145 -1.37 -14.03 5.36
C LEU A 145 -1.83 -14.71 4.07
N SER A 146 -2.82 -15.60 4.17
CA SER A 146 -3.46 -16.22 3.00
C SER A 146 -4.51 -15.28 2.40
N LEU A 147 -4.83 -15.48 1.11
CA LEU A 147 -5.89 -14.70 0.45
C LEU A 147 -7.25 -14.91 1.10
N ALA A 148 -7.58 -16.15 1.48
CA ALA A 148 -8.84 -16.46 2.15
C ALA A 148 -8.97 -15.70 3.48
N HIS A 149 -7.89 -15.64 4.27
CA HIS A 149 -7.90 -14.90 5.53
C HIS A 149 -7.92 -13.38 5.29
N HIS A 150 -7.22 -12.88 4.27
CA HIS A 150 -7.29 -11.47 3.90
C HIS A 150 -8.73 -11.07 3.50
N ASP A 151 -9.40 -11.89 2.69
CA ASP A 151 -10.78 -11.62 2.29
C ASP A 151 -11.74 -11.66 3.50
N GLU A 152 -11.56 -12.61 4.41
CA GLU A 152 -12.36 -12.71 5.62
C GLU A 152 -12.23 -11.47 6.52
N ILE A 153 -11.00 -10.98 6.77
CA ILE A 153 -10.80 -9.77 7.58
C ILE A 153 -11.28 -8.51 6.85
N ALA A 154 -11.17 -8.47 5.52
CA ALA A 154 -11.69 -7.37 4.71
C ALA A 154 -13.22 -7.33 4.79
N GLU A 155 -13.91 -8.47 4.65
CA GLU A 155 -15.37 -8.56 4.76
C GLU A 155 -15.86 -8.11 6.14
N ARG A 156 -15.18 -8.52 7.21
CA ARG A 156 -15.49 -8.05 8.58
C ARG A 156 -15.33 -6.55 8.75
N ALA A 157 -14.46 -5.92 7.96
CA ALA A 157 -14.26 -4.47 7.93
C ALA A 157 -15.24 -3.73 6.98
N GLY A 158 -16.21 -4.43 6.37
CA GLY A 158 -17.18 -3.85 5.44
C GLY A 158 -16.67 -3.70 4.02
N LEU A 159 -15.58 -4.39 3.67
CA LEU A 159 -14.96 -4.37 2.35
C LEU A 159 -15.33 -5.63 1.58
N SER A 160 -15.75 -5.51 0.33
CA SER A 160 -16.02 -6.63 -0.57
C SER A 160 -14.98 -6.72 -1.69
N LEU A 161 -14.53 -7.93 -2.03
CA LEU A 161 -13.60 -8.15 -3.13
C LEU A 161 -14.22 -7.73 -4.46
N GLU A 162 -13.61 -6.75 -5.13
CA GLU A 162 -14.02 -6.26 -6.45
C GLU A 162 -13.24 -6.95 -7.58
N SER A 163 -11.92 -7.10 -7.40
CA SER A 163 -11.05 -7.75 -8.39
C SER A 163 -9.73 -8.24 -7.78
N ARG A 164 -9.10 -9.20 -8.46
CA ARG A 164 -7.78 -9.73 -8.09
C ARG A 164 -6.95 -10.05 -9.32
N TRP A 165 -5.68 -9.65 -9.30
CA TRP A 165 -4.70 -9.92 -10.34
C TRP A 165 -3.42 -10.51 -9.75
N SER A 166 -2.60 -11.12 -10.60
CA SER A 166 -1.28 -11.64 -10.18
C SER A 166 -0.19 -10.57 -10.17
N THR A 167 -0.43 -9.43 -10.80
CA THR A 167 0.54 -8.33 -10.93
C THR A 167 -0.16 -6.97 -10.94
N TRP A 168 0.60 -5.90 -10.78
CA TRP A 168 0.08 -4.52 -10.83
C TRP A 168 -0.35 -4.07 -12.23
N ASP A 169 0.09 -4.74 -13.30
CA ASP A 169 -0.36 -4.53 -14.69
C ASP A 169 -1.55 -5.41 -15.09
N ARG A 170 -2.27 -5.94 -14.08
CA ARG A 170 -3.53 -6.70 -14.22
C ARG A 170 -3.39 -8.03 -14.97
N GLN A 171 -2.27 -8.74 -14.84
CA GLN A 171 -2.21 -10.10 -15.33
C GLN A 171 -3.21 -11.00 -14.58
N PRO A 172 -3.85 -11.96 -15.26
CA PRO A 172 -4.83 -12.84 -14.62
C PRO A 172 -4.26 -13.53 -13.39
N PHE A 173 -5.05 -13.57 -12.32
CA PHE A 173 -4.71 -14.35 -11.13
C PHE A 173 -5.10 -15.82 -11.35
N THR A 174 -4.17 -16.72 -11.03
CA THR A 174 -4.38 -18.17 -11.06
C THR A 174 -3.95 -18.80 -9.73
N PRO A 175 -4.36 -20.05 -9.41
CA PRO A 175 -3.94 -20.74 -8.19
C PRO A 175 -2.41 -20.86 -8.02
N GLU A 176 -1.66 -20.82 -9.13
CA GLU A 176 -0.20 -20.93 -9.17
C GLU A 176 0.50 -19.56 -9.00
N SER A 177 -0.26 -18.48 -8.93
CA SER A 177 0.30 -17.12 -8.78
C SER A 177 0.99 -17.00 -7.44
N GLY A 178 2.25 -16.55 -7.45
CA GLY A 178 3.05 -16.30 -6.24
C GLY A 178 2.85 -14.90 -5.63
N TYR A 179 2.05 -14.05 -6.28
CA TYR A 179 1.74 -12.68 -5.86
C TYR A 179 0.28 -12.37 -6.17
N ALA A 180 -0.34 -11.54 -5.35
CA ALA A 180 -1.70 -11.07 -5.58
C ALA A 180 -1.82 -9.56 -5.37
N VAL A 181 -2.55 -8.91 -6.26
CA VAL A 181 -3.05 -7.55 -6.10
C VAL A 181 -4.56 -7.64 -5.97
N SER A 182 -5.07 -7.41 -4.77
CA SER A 182 -6.50 -7.46 -4.46
C SER A 182 -7.06 -6.06 -4.32
N VAL A 183 -8.20 -5.84 -4.92
CA VAL A 183 -8.99 -4.61 -4.77
C VAL A 183 -10.27 -4.94 -4.05
N HIS A 184 -10.45 -4.35 -2.88
CA HIS A 184 -11.67 -4.45 -2.10
C HIS A 184 -12.35 -3.09 -2.06
N ARG A 185 -13.68 -3.07 -2.17
CA ARG A 185 -14.50 -1.86 -2.16
C ARG A 185 -15.26 -1.75 -0.85
N LEU A 186 -15.23 -0.57 -0.24
CA LEU A 186 -16.06 -0.24 0.93
C LEU A 186 -17.51 -0.03 0.49
N SER A 187 -18.44 -0.66 1.19
CA SER A 187 -19.88 -0.59 0.93
C SER A 187 -20.45 0.80 1.24
#